data_2d79e087b944f8f140fa21896ba49e7b
#
_entry.id   2d79e087b944f8f140fa21896ba49e7b
#
_cell.length_a   1.000
_cell.length_b   1.000
_cell.length_c   1.000
_cell.angle_alpha   90.00
_cell.angle_beta   90.00
_cell.angle_gamma   90.00
#
_symmetry.space_group_name_H-M   'P 1'
#
loop_
_entity.id
_entity.type
_entity.pdbx_description
1 polymer ?
#
loop_
_entity_poly.entity_id
_entity_poly.type
_entity_poly.pdbx_seq_one_letter_code
_entity_poly.pdbx_strand_id
1 'polypeptide(L)'
;MNTDIEFVQKFNLAYNAMCKPLCQQLKLPQTAFDILMFFGNNPEYHTASDVVEIRRIKANLVSVNVDKLVCEGYLERREAPDDRRKTLLFCTEKAQDVIEKGRMIQSIFKDTLLDGTDETSKEIFFNMLHVMEENMDNILKGDK
;
A
#
# COMPACT_ATOMS: atom_id res chain seq x y z
N MET A 1 11.60 26.65 -6.09
CA MET A 1 11.03 25.68 -7.05
C MET A 1 10.44 24.52 -6.28
N ASN A 2 9.18 24.22 -6.54
CA ASN A 2 8.46 23.19 -5.80
C ASN A 2 8.60 21.80 -6.42
N THR A 3 9.69 21.59 -7.15
CA THR A 3 9.94 20.38 -7.93
C THR A 3 9.83 19.10 -7.10
N ASP A 4 10.32 19.16 -5.87
CA ASP A 4 10.39 17.95 -5.01
C ASP A 4 9.00 17.55 -4.50
N ILE A 5 8.18 18.56 -4.15
CA ILE A 5 6.80 18.30 -3.71
C ILE A 5 5.95 17.85 -4.89
N GLU A 6 6.09 18.49 -6.03
CA GLU A 6 5.42 18.10 -7.26
C GLU A 6 5.85 16.72 -7.73
N PHE A 7 7.11 16.36 -7.48
CA PHE A 7 7.61 15.00 -7.77
C PHE A 7 6.83 13.93 -7.00
N VAL A 8 6.61 14.13 -5.69
CA VAL A 8 5.87 13.16 -4.87
C VAL A 8 4.44 13.00 -5.37
N GLN A 9 3.77 14.12 -5.72
CA GLN A 9 2.42 14.09 -6.28
C GLN A 9 2.39 13.37 -7.62
N LYS A 10 3.34 13.67 -8.49
CA LYS A 10 3.45 13.03 -9.80
C LYS A 10 3.74 11.53 -9.68
N PHE A 11 4.58 11.15 -8.72
CA PHE A 11 4.89 9.75 -8.42
C PHE A 11 3.60 8.98 -8.11
N ASN A 12 2.77 9.51 -7.22
CA ASN A 12 1.50 8.90 -6.85
C ASN A 12 0.53 8.81 -8.03
N LEU A 13 0.46 9.87 -8.83
CA LEU A 13 -0.39 9.87 -10.03
C LEU A 13 0.06 8.82 -11.05
N ALA A 14 1.36 8.68 -11.25
CA ALA A 14 1.90 7.70 -12.17
C ALA A 14 1.63 6.27 -11.70
N TYR A 15 1.83 6.00 -10.41
CA TYR A 15 1.52 4.69 -9.83
C TYR A 15 0.03 4.36 -9.97
N ASN A 16 -0.84 5.31 -9.63
CA ASN A 16 -2.30 5.12 -9.77
C ASN A 16 -2.70 4.88 -11.22
N ALA A 17 -2.05 5.56 -12.17
CA ALA A 17 -2.30 5.34 -13.59
C ALA A 17 -1.95 3.91 -14.02
N MET A 18 -0.87 3.35 -13.50
CA MET A 18 -0.49 1.96 -13.78
C MET A 18 -1.44 0.95 -13.13
N CYS A 19 -1.99 1.26 -11.97
CA CYS A 19 -2.94 0.38 -11.28
C CYS A 19 -4.34 0.42 -11.88
N LYS A 20 -4.68 1.50 -12.57
CA LYS A 20 -6.04 1.76 -13.05
C LYS A 20 -6.66 0.61 -13.86
N PRO A 21 -5.98 0.02 -14.87
CA PRO A 21 -6.58 -1.09 -15.61
C PRO A 21 -6.97 -2.27 -14.72
N LEU A 22 -6.11 -2.65 -13.77
CA LEU A 22 -6.42 -3.74 -12.87
C LEU A 22 -7.57 -3.38 -11.93
N CYS A 23 -7.56 -2.18 -11.37
CA CYS A 23 -8.63 -1.72 -10.49
C CYS A 23 -9.99 -1.69 -11.22
N GLN A 24 -10.01 -1.26 -12.48
CA GLN A 24 -11.22 -1.29 -13.30
C GLN A 24 -11.70 -2.70 -13.56
N GLN A 25 -10.80 -3.61 -13.89
CA GLN A 25 -11.11 -5.02 -14.11
C GLN A 25 -11.72 -5.65 -12.86
N LEU A 26 -11.17 -5.34 -11.69
CA LEU A 26 -11.62 -5.87 -10.40
C LEU A 26 -12.81 -5.12 -9.82
N LYS A 27 -13.15 -3.97 -10.39
CA LYS A 27 -14.19 -3.07 -9.87
C LYS A 27 -13.90 -2.64 -8.43
N LEU A 28 -12.62 -2.39 -8.15
CA LEU A 28 -12.15 -1.90 -6.86
C LEU A 28 -11.68 -0.45 -6.99
N PRO A 29 -12.07 0.43 -6.04
CA PRO A 29 -11.44 1.75 -5.95
C PRO A 29 -9.94 1.60 -5.65
N GLN A 30 -9.14 2.60 -6.07
CA GLN A 30 -7.71 2.59 -5.81
C GLN A 30 -7.39 2.40 -4.32
N THR A 31 -8.13 3.09 -3.44
CA THR A 31 -7.92 2.97 -1.99
C THR A 31 -8.14 1.55 -1.49
N ALA A 32 -9.17 0.86 -1.98
CA ALA A 32 -9.40 -0.54 -1.62
C ALA A 32 -8.24 -1.43 -2.07
N PHE A 33 -7.79 -1.23 -3.31
CA PHE A 33 -6.65 -1.95 -3.84
C PHE A 33 -5.38 -1.70 -3.00
N ASP A 34 -5.12 -0.44 -2.66
CA ASP A 34 -3.96 -0.07 -1.83
C ASP A 34 -4.00 -0.74 -0.46
N ILE A 35 -5.18 -0.79 0.15
CA ILE A 35 -5.36 -1.46 1.45
C ILE A 35 -5.10 -2.96 1.32
N LEU A 36 -5.61 -3.58 0.27
CA LEU A 36 -5.38 -5.01 0.04
C LEU A 36 -3.88 -5.29 -0.15
N MET A 37 -3.20 -4.46 -0.94
CA MET A 37 -1.75 -4.59 -1.15
C MET A 37 -0.97 -4.37 0.15
N PHE A 38 -1.43 -3.47 1.00
CA PHE A 38 -0.81 -3.26 2.32
C PHE A 38 -0.83 -4.57 3.14
N PHE A 39 -1.97 -5.21 3.25
CA PHE A 39 -2.07 -6.48 3.98
C PHE A 39 -1.31 -7.60 3.27
N GLY A 40 -1.34 -7.64 1.97
CA GLY A 40 -0.62 -8.65 1.19
C GLY A 40 0.89 -8.54 1.31
N ASN A 41 1.42 -7.33 1.38
CA ASN A 41 2.85 -7.08 1.48
C ASN A 41 3.36 -7.04 2.93
N ASN A 42 2.48 -6.97 3.91
CA ASN A 42 2.84 -6.85 5.32
C ASN A 42 2.04 -7.88 6.14
N PRO A 43 2.39 -9.17 6.03
CA PRO A 43 1.62 -10.26 6.66
C PRO A 43 1.59 -10.20 8.18
N GLU A 44 2.42 -9.38 8.80
CA GLU A 44 2.44 -9.17 10.25
C GLU A 44 1.31 -8.24 10.74
N TYR A 45 0.69 -7.47 9.84
CA TYR A 45 -0.38 -6.56 10.20
C TYR A 45 -1.76 -7.16 9.88
N HIS A 46 -2.70 -7.03 10.80
CA HIS A 46 -4.02 -7.64 10.70
C HIS A 46 -5.18 -6.74 11.10
N THR A 47 -4.95 -5.44 11.33
CA THR A 47 -6.02 -4.57 11.82
C THR A 47 -6.23 -3.34 10.93
N ALA A 48 -7.47 -2.84 10.93
CA ALA A 48 -7.78 -1.58 10.26
C ALA A 48 -6.99 -0.42 10.88
N SER A 49 -6.75 -0.46 12.19
CA SER A 49 -5.92 0.55 12.87
C SER A 49 -4.50 0.61 12.33
N ASP A 50 -3.92 -0.53 11.97
CA ASP A 50 -2.59 -0.57 11.36
C ASP A 50 -2.56 0.22 10.04
N VAL A 51 -3.61 0.06 9.23
CA VAL A 51 -3.72 0.81 7.96
C VAL A 51 -3.80 2.31 8.23
N VAL A 52 -4.65 2.71 9.18
CA VAL A 52 -4.81 4.13 9.54
C VAL A 52 -3.47 4.71 10.01
N GLU A 53 -2.77 4.02 10.91
CA GLU A 53 -1.51 4.52 11.47
C GLU A 53 -0.37 4.56 10.46
N ILE A 54 -0.21 3.49 9.69
CA ILE A 54 0.96 3.34 8.81
C ILE A 54 0.75 4.03 7.48
N ARG A 55 -0.42 3.87 6.88
CA ARG A 55 -0.73 4.47 5.56
C ARG A 55 -1.32 5.86 5.67
N ARG A 56 -1.66 6.31 6.88
CA ARG A 56 -2.24 7.63 7.13
C ARG A 56 -3.49 7.88 6.28
N ILE A 57 -4.32 6.87 6.14
CA ILE A 57 -5.62 6.96 5.49
C ILE A 57 -6.66 7.21 6.59
N LYS A 58 -7.63 8.08 6.32
CA LYS A 58 -8.68 8.39 7.29
C LYS A 58 -9.46 7.14 7.69
N ALA A 59 -9.77 7.02 8.97
CA ALA A 59 -10.40 5.83 9.54
C ALA A 59 -11.72 5.46 8.83
N ASN A 60 -12.54 6.46 8.46
CA ASN A 60 -13.79 6.21 7.75
C ASN A 60 -13.57 5.64 6.35
N LEU A 61 -12.52 6.09 5.65
CA LEU A 61 -12.17 5.55 4.34
C LEU A 61 -11.64 4.12 4.46
N VAL A 62 -10.84 3.84 5.48
CA VAL A 62 -10.37 2.48 5.75
C VAL A 62 -11.56 1.56 6.01
N SER A 63 -12.47 1.98 6.87
CA SER A 63 -13.67 1.18 7.23
C SER A 63 -14.50 0.82 6.00
N VAL A 64 -14.83 1.82 5.17
CA VAL A 64 -15.66 1.61 3.96
C VAL A 64 -14.95 0.66 2.98
N ASN A 65 -13.66 0.85 2.76
CA ASN A 65 -12.92 0.02 1.81
C ASN A 65 -12.65 -1.39 2.33
N VAL A 66 -12.44 -1.54 3.64
CA VAL A 66 -12.34 -2.87 4.26
C VAL A 66 -13.65 -3.62 4.12
N ASP A 67 -14.78 -2.95 4.37
CA ASP A 67 -16.11 -3.57 4.19
C ASP A 67 -16.28 -4.06 2.75
N LYS A 68 -15.87 -3.25 1.78
CA LYS A 68 -15.93 -3.64 0.37
C LYS A 68 -15.06 -4.86 0.08
N LEU A 69 -13.83 -4.87 0.58
CA LEU A 69 -12.90 -5.99 0.37
C LEU A 69 -13.43 -7.28 1.00
N VAL A 70 -14.06 -7.19 2.17
CA VAL A 70 -14.69 -8.35 2.83
C VAL A 70 -15.89 -8.82 2.01
N CYS A 71 -16.76 -7.88 1.59
CA CYS A 71 -17.94 -8.20 0.79
C CYS A 71 -17.57 -8.88 -0.53
N GLU A 72 -16.49 -8.43 -1.18
CA GLU A 72 -16.00 -8.99 -2.44
C GLU A 72 -15.19 -10.27 -2.24
N GLY A 73 -14.93 -10.67 -1.01
CA GLY A 73 -14.24 -11.92 -0.70
C GLY A 73 -12.72 -11.86 -0.72
N TYR A 74 -12.12 -10.67 -0.72
CA TYR A 74 -10.66 -10.52 -0.71
C TYR A 74 -10.06 -10.51 0.69
N LEU A 75 -10.83 -10.07 1.68
CA LEU A 75 -10.46 -10.13 3.09
C LEU A 75 -11.51 -10.90 3.86
N GLU A 76 -11.10 -11.52 4.95
CA GLU A 76 -12.02 -12.13 5.91
C GLU A 76 -11.74 -11.59 7.32
N ARG A 77 -12.81 -11.46 8.10
CA ARG A 77 -12.73 -11.03 9.48
C ARG A 77 -12.67 -12.24 10.40
N ARG A 78 -11.79 -12.17 11.40
CA ARG A 78 -11.70 -13.19 12.46
C ARG A 78 -11.63 -12.48 13.80
N GLU A 79 -12.22 -13.11 14.84
CA GLU A 79 -12.05 -12.60 16.19
C GLU A 79 -10.63 -12.86 16.68
N ALA A 80 -10.07 -11.90 17.43
CA ALA A 80 -8.78 -12.12 18.09
C ALA A 80 -8.95 -13.13 19.21
N PRO A 81 -8.04 -14.12 19.34
CA PRO A 81 -8.16 -15.15 20.38
C PRO A 81 -8.18 -14.61 21.80
N ASP A 82 -7.52 -13.48 22.03
CA ASP A 82 -7.34 -12.88 23.34
C ASP A 82 -8.30 -11.72 23.64
N ASP A 83 -9.01 -11.19 22.62
CA ASP A 83 -9.90 -10.05 22.79
C ASP A 83 -11.00 -10.06 21.72
N ARG A 84 -12.23 -10.36 22.16
CA ARG A 84 -13.42 -10.38 21.27
C ARG A 84 -13.75 -9.04 20.65
N ARG A 85 -13.25 -7.94 21.23
CA ARG A 85 -13.49 -6.59 20.71
C ARG A 85 -12.59 -6.28 19.53
N LYS A 86 -11.51 -7.03 19.34
CA LYS A 86 -10.61 -6.90 18.21
C LYS A 86 -11.06 -7.76 17.05
N THR A 87 -11.12 -7.16 15.88
CA THR A 87 -11.34 -7.88 14.64
C THR A 87 -10.03 -7.93 13.86
N LEU A 88 -9.61 -9.14 13.52
CA LEU A 88 -8.43 -9.35 12.69
C LEU A 88 -8.84 -9.53 11.24
N LEU A 89 -8.02 -9.01 10.34
CA LEU A 89 -8.25 -9.07 8.89
C LEU A 89 -7.18 -9.95 8.26
N PHE A 90 -7.62 -10.88 7.42
CA PHE A 90 -6.73 -11.81 6.71
C PHE A 90 -7.05 -11.80 5.24
N CYS A 91 -6.01 -11.85 4.41
CA CYS A 91 -6.18 -12.04 2.98
C CYS A 91 -6.70 -13.44 2.70
N THR A 92 -7.69 -13.56 1.82
CA THR A 92 -8.26 -14.82 1.41
C THR A 92 -7.45 -15.44 0.28
N GLU A 93 -7.75 -16.70 -0.05
CA GLU A 93 -7.15 -17.36 -1.21
C GLU A 93 -7.45 -16.59 -2.50
N LYS A 94 -8.69 -16.09 -2.62
CA LYS A 94 -9.09 -15.27 -3.78
C LYS A 94 -8.21 -14.04 -3.95
N ALA A 95 -7.74 -13.45 -2.85
CA ALA A 95 -6.89 -12.26 -2.88
C ALA A 95 -5.48 -12.54 -3.40
N GLN A 96 -4.99 -13.77 -3.33
CA GLN A 96 -3.61 -14.07 -3.69
C GLN A 96 -3.27 -13.73 -5.14
N ASP A 97 -4.18 -14.02 -6.07
CA ASP A 97 -3.99 -13.68 -7.47
C ASP A 97 -3.91 -12.17 -7.68
N VAL A 98 -4.76 -11.41 -7.00
CA VAL A 98 -4.75 -9.94 -7.07
C VAL A 98 -3.46 -9.38 -6.48
N ILE A 99 -3.04 -9.91 -5.34
CA ILE A 99 -1.80 -9.48 -4.66
C ILE A 99 -0.59 -9.73 -5.56
N GLU A 100 -0.52 -10.88 -6.22
CA GLU A 100 0.57 -11.18 -7.15
C GLU A 100 0.58 -10.24 -8.34
N LYS A 101 -0.59 -9.95 -8.92
CA LYS A 101 -0.71 -8.99 -10.01
C LYS A 101 -0.30 -7.59 -9.56
N GLY A 102 -0.69 -7.21 -8.35
CA GLY A 102 -0.31 -5.93 -7.77
C GLY A 102 1.20 -5.82 -7.55
N ARG A 103 1.82 -6.87 -7.05
CA ARG A 103 3.28 -6.91 -6.88
C ARG A 103 4.01 -6.78 -8.21
N MET A 104 3.47 -7.41 -9.26
CA MET A 104 4.03 -7.29 -10.60
C MET A 104 3.95 -5.84 -11.10
N ILE A 105 2.81 -5.18 -10.91
CA ILE A 105 2.66 -3.76 -11.24
C ILE A 105 3.68 -2.92 -10.48
N GLN A 106 3.85 -3.15 -9.19
CA GLN A 106 4.80 -2.42 -8.34
C GLN A 106 6.23 -2.61 -8.83
N SER A 107 6.59 -3.82 -9.21
CA SER A 107 7.92 -4.14 -9.75
C SER A 107 8.16 -3.45 -11.10
N ILE A 108 7.20 -3.54 -12.01
CA ILE A 108 7.29 -2.89 -13.33
C ILE A 108 7.35 -1.37 -13.18
N PHE A 109 6.56 -0.81 -12.27
CA PHE A 109 6.56 0.63 -12.00
C PHE A 109 7.96 1.09 -11.57
N LYS A 110 8.56 0.38 -10.63
CA LYS A 110 9.89 0.68 -10.11
C LYS A 110 10.94 0.61 -11.23
N ASP A 111 10.92 -0.46 -12.01
CA ASP A 111 11.86 -0.62 -13.11
C ASP A 111 11.69 0.46 -14.18
N THR A 112 10.44 0.82 -14.48
CA THR A 112 10.13 1.85 -15.47
C THR A 112 10.61 3.23 -15.01
N LEU A 113 10.43 3.54 -13.72
CA LEU A 113 10.91 4.82 -13.17
C LEU A 113 12.42 4.98 -13.28
N LEU A 114 13.14 3.87 -13.14
CA LEU A 114 14.60 3.89 -13.14
C LEU A 114 15.19 3.55 -14.52
N ASP A 115 14.35 3.44 -15.52
CA ASP A 115 14.80 3.20 -16.88
C ASP A 115 15.74 4.31 -17.34
N GLY A 116 16.80 3.94 -18.05
CA GLY A 116 17.82 4.88 -18.48
C GLY A 116 18.91 5.16 -17.44
N THR A 117 18.86 4.53 -16.27
CA THR A 117 19.91 4.64 -15.26
C THR A 117 20.76 3.37 -15.22
N ASP A 118 22.01 3.49 -14.74
CA ASP A 118 22.89 2.34 -14.58
C ASP A 118 22.70 1.65 -13.23
N GLU A 119 23.30 0.49 -13.04
CA GLU A 119 23.15 -0.30 -11.80
C GLU A 119 23.71 0.42 -10.59
N THR A 120 24.81 1.15 -10.75
CA THR A 120 25.41 1.92 -9.64
C THR A 120 24.45 3.01 -9.16
N SER A 121 23.84 3.73 -10.09
CA SER A 121 22.86 4.78 -9.78
C SER A 121 21.62 4.20 -9.08
N LYS A 122 21.16 3.04 -9.50
CA LYS A 122 20.02 2.36 -8.87
C LYS A 122 20.34 1.98 -7.43
N GLU A 123 21.53 1.43 -7.19
CA GLU A 123 21.98 1.04 -5.87
C GLU A 123 22.06 2.25 -4.92
N ILE A 124 22.64 3.34 -5.40
CA ILE A 124 22.71 4.59 -4.64
C ILE A 124 21.30 5.11 -4.32
N PHE A 125 20.41 5.07 -5.30
CA PHE A 125 19.02 5.52 -5.14
C PHE A 125 18.31 4.73 -4.03
N PHE A 126 18.40 3.40 -4.05
CA PHE A 126 17.74 2.57 -3.03
C PHE A 126 18.34 2.78 -1.64
N ASN A 127 19.64 2.96 -1.55
CA ASN A 127 20.29 3.30 -0.28
C ASN A 127 19.79 4.65 0.26
N MET A 128 19.62 5.63 -0.61
CA MET A 128 19.07 6.93 -0.22
C MET A 128 17.62 6.84 0.23
N LEU A 129 16.83 5.98 -0.40
CA LEU A 129 15.44 5.77 0.03
C LEU A 129 15.39 5.26 1.47
N HIS A 130 16.27 4.34 1.84
CA HIS A 130 16.35 3.84 3.22
C HIS A 130 16.66 4.96 4.22
N VAL A 131 17.62 5.81 3.87
CA VAL A 131 17.99 6.96 4.73
C VAL A 131 16.80 7.92 4.85
N MET A 132 16.14 8.22 3.74
CA MET A 132 14.98 9.10 3.73
C MET A 132 13.83 8.53 4.55
N GLU A 133 13.62 7.21 4.44
CA GLU A 133 12.56 6.52 5.18
C GLU A 133 12.80 6.63 6.70
N GLU A 134 14.03 6.37 7.15
CA GLU A 134 14.39 6.52 8.56
C GLU A 134 14.19 7.96 9.05
N ASN A 135 14.60 8.93 8.23
CA ASN A 135 14.43 10.34 8.59
C ASN A 135 12.96 10.74 8.65
N MET A 136 12.13 10.23 7.73
CA MET A 136 10.69 10.47 7.76
C MET A 136 10.04 9.82 8.99
N ASP A 137 10.45 8.62 9.35
CA ASP A 137 9.96 7.95 10.55
C ASP A 137 10.26 8.79 11.80
N ASN A 138 11.44 9.38 11.87
CA ASN A 138 11.81 10.26 12.98
C ASN A 138 10.95 11.53 13.04
N ILE A 139 10.63 12.10 11.87
CA ILE A 139 9.72 13.24 11.78
C ILE A 139 8.32 12.85 12.30
N LEU A 140 7.83 11.71 11.87
CA LEU A 140 6.48 11.23 12.24
C LEU A 140 6.39 10.89 13.73
N LYS A 141 7.46 10.40 14.34
CA LYS A 141 7.50 10.18 15.79
C LYS A 141 7.39 11.49 16.57
N GLY A 142 7.99 12.55 16.06
CA GLY A 142 7.91 13.88 16.67
C GLY A 142 6.52 14.52 16.54
N ASP A 143 5.66 14.00 15.66
CA ASP A 143 4.32 14.51 15.39
C ASP A 143 3.26 13.93 16.34
N LYS A 144 3.66 13.14 17.31
CA LYS A 144 2.74 12.54 18.29
C LYS A 144 2.49 13.44 19.49
#